data_b5f6cce7a8d3a1ae10d2a836331a6012
#
_entry.id   b5f6cce7a8d3a1ae10d2a836331a6012
#
_cell.length_a   1.000
_cell.length_b   1.000
_cell.length_c   1.000
_cell.angle_alpha   90.00
_cell.angle_beta   90.00
_cell.angle_gamma   90.00
#
_symmetry.space_group_name_H-M   'P 1'
#
loop_
_entity.id
_entity.type
_entity.pdbx_description
1 polymer ?
#
loop_
_entity_poly.entity_id
_entity_poly.type
_entity_poly.pdbx_seq_one_letter_code
_entity_poly.pdbx_strand_id
1 'polypeptide(L)'
;MEGSESKIPTPASLLNAASLGRLAAIGVLVVVIGGLFLYAGGWLTPHELTPAGLVNTFEHLNGVHDGFRRNHAKGVGVTGYFESNGQGQALSKAQVFQPGRVPVIGRFALAGGMPFAGDTPQNVRSLALLLKSGDGEEWRTGMINIPIFPVNNPRDFQKFLVATSPDPLTGKVDGAAVGAFLGQHPETAAALKILGGTPPTSGFSDAPYYGLNAFRFVNAKGESTPVRWWIKPDQTTTTADASTTDKNYLFDAVIAQIHSAPLRWHLMVIVGQPGDSTAQAASQWPADRQQIDVGTVTIDAIESEDTSPVRDINFDPTIVPDGISVSDDPLLSARAAAYSKSFTRREGEKKTPSAVSTAEVQK
;
A
#
# COMPACT_ATOMS: atom_id res chain seq x y z
N MET A 1 55.27 58.05 6.32
CA MET A 1 53.94 57.51 6.13
C MET A 1 53.85 56.87 4.75
N GLU A 2 54.24 55.62 4.65
CA GLU A 2 54.14 54.85 3.39
C GLU A 2 52.80 54.18 3.32
N GLY A 3 52.02 54.55 2.29
CA GLY A 3 50.77 53.98 2.01
C GLY A 3 50.90 52.57 1.39
N SER A 4 50.40 51.53 2.09
CA SER A 4 50.29 50.18 1.55
C SER A 4 49.15 50.15 0.55
N GLU A 5 49.50 50.18 -0.75
CA GLU A 5 48.50 49.86 -1.80
C GLU A 5 48.17 48.35 -1.78
N SER A 6 47.01 48.03 -1.40
CA SER A 6 46.48 46.66 -1.55
C SER A 6 46.26 46.36 -3.04
N LYS A 7 47.16 45.60 -3.66
CA LYS A 7 47.00 45.10 -5.03
C LYS A 7 45.81 44.18 -5.11
N ILE A 8 44.74 44.63 -5.77
CA ILE A 8 43.60 43.77 -6.19
C ILE A 8 44.18 42.72 -7.16
N PRO A 9 44.01 41.40 -6.89
CA PRO A 9 44.54 40.37 -7.79
C PRO A 9 43.87 40.45 -9.16
N THR A 10 44.67 40.48 -10.21
CA THR A 10 44.19 40.45 -11.60
C THR A 10 43.53 39.08 -11.91
N PRO A 11 42.44 39.00 -12.74
CA PRO A 11 41.75 37.76 -13.05
C PRO A 11 42.65 36.61 -13.55
N ALA A 12 43.73 36.92 -14.25
CA ALA A 12 44.72 35.93 -14.73
C ALA A 12 45.52 35.23 -13.62
N SER A 13 45.61 35.81 -12.41
CA SER A 13 46.31 35.21 -11.28
C SER A 13 45.49 34.16 -10.51
N LEU A 14 44.19 34.08 -10.80
CA LEU A 14 43.28 33.11 -10.17
C LEU A 14 43.26 31.75 -10.86
N LEU A 15 43.81 31.63 -12.08
CA LEU A 15 43.81 30.41 -12.88
C LEU A 15 45.20 29.74 -12.86
N ASN A 16 45.69 29.38 -11.69
CA ASN A 16 46.86 28.52 -11.58
C ASN A 16 46.49 27.05 -11.75
N ALA A 17 47.43 26.16 -12.03
CA ALA A 17 47.21 24.74 -12.26
C ALA A 17 46.44 24.06 -11.12
N ALA A 18 46.67 24.50 -9.87
CA ALA A 18 45.93 23.97 -8.70
C ALA A 18 44.48 24.41 -8.67
N SER A 19 44.16 25.66 -9.09
CA SER A 19 42.76 26.14 -9.19
C SER A 19 42.02 25.47 -10.34
N LEU A 20 42.68 25.23 -11.48
CA LEU A 20 42.12 24.48 -12.60
C LEU A 20 41.83 23.02 -12.20
N GLY A 21 42.76 22.38 -11.45
CA GLY A 21 42.55 21.04 -10.92
C GLY A 21 41.33 20.94 -9.96
N ARG A 22 41.15 21.95 -9.08
CA ARG A 22 40.02 22.03 -8.17
C ARG A 22 38.70 22.24 -8.93
N LEU A 23 38.67 23.13 -9.92
CA LEU A 23 37.50 23.36 -10.77
C LEU A 23 37.11 22.10 -11.57
N ALA A 24 38.11 21.38 -12.10
CA ALA A 24 37.87 20.10 -12.79
C ALA A 24 37.27 19.06 -11.83
N ALA A 25 37.80 18.93 -10.60
CA ALA A 25 37.28 18.01 -9.60
C ALA A 25 35.86 18.38 -9.20
N ILE A 26 35.53 19.66 -9.02
CA ILE A 26 34.16 20.13 -8.77
C ILE A 26 33.26 19.81 -9.95
N GLY A 27 33.71 20.06 -11.18
CA GLY A 27 32.96 19.73 -12.40
C GLY A 27 32.62 18.25 -12.51
N VAL A 28 33.59 17.37 -12.26
CA VAL A 28 33.38 15.91 -12.24
C VAL A 28 32.36 15.53 -11.16
N LEU A 29 32.50 16.09 -9.95
CA LEU A 29 31.54 15.80 -8.86
C LEU A 29 30.11 16.21 -9.23
N VAL A 30 29.91 17.39 -9.81
CA VAL A 30 28.61 17.88 -10.27
C VAL A 30 28.02 16.98 -11.35
N VAL A 31 28.85 16.56 -12.33
CA VAL A 31 28.41 15.62 -13.39
C VAL A 31 28.01 14.27 -12.82
N VAL A 32 28.80 13.72 -11.88
CA VAL A 32 28.50 12.45 -11.22
C VAL A 32 27.17 12.56 -10.42
N ILE A 33 27.04 13.59 -9.60
CA ILE A 33 25.81 13.82 -8.83
C ILE A 33 24.62 14.02 -9.77
N GLY A 34 24.76 14.86 -10.80
CA GLY A 34 23.71 15.06 -11.81
C GLY A 34 23.35 13.77 -12.53
N GLY A 35 24.32 12.95 -12.91
CA GLY A 35 24.11 11.65 -13.52
C GLY A 35 23.38 10.68 -12.61
N LEU A 36 23.71 10.66 -11.31
CA LEU A 36 22.98 9.85 -10.32
C LEU A 36 21.53 10.30 -10.16
N PHE A 37 21.27 11.61 -10.15
CA PHE A 37 19.90 12.13 -10.13
C PHE A 37 19.11 11.76 -11.40
N LEU A 38 19.73 11.88 -12.57
CA LEU A 38 19.11 11.48 -13.85
C LEU A 38 18.82 9.98 -13.90
N TYR A 39 19.75 9.16 -13.37
CA TYR A 39 19.55 7.71 -13.25
C TYR A 39 18.42 7.37 -12.27
N ALA A 40 18.47 7.91 -11.05
CA ALA A 40 17.44 7.69 -10.03
C ALA A 40 16.05 8.21 -10.47
N GLY A 41 16.01 9.29 -11.25
CA GLY A 41 14.80 9.83 -11.86
C GLY A 41 14.26 9.02 -13.05
N GLY A 42 15.01 8.02 -13.51
CA GLY A 42 14.63 7.17 -14.66
C GLY A 42 14.88 7.82 -16.03
N TRP A 43 15.52 8.98 -16.08
CA TRP A 43 15.79 9.70 -17.34
C TRP A 43 16.85 8.99 -18.18
N LEU A 44 17.82 8.32 -17.53
CA LEU A 44 18.83 7.51 -18.20
C LEU A 44 18.38 6.07 -18.42
N THR A 45 17.26 5.65 -17.81
CA THR A 45 16.67 4.33 -17.93
C THR A 45 15.19 4.43 -18.28
N PRO A 46 14.81 4.98 -19.47
CA PRO A 46 13.42 5.29 -19.82
C PRO A 46 12.53 4.04 -19.90
N HIS A 47 13.12 2.85 -19.96
CA HIS A 47 12.40 1.58 -19.92
C HIS A 47 12.19 1.03 -18.51
N GLU A 48 12.80 1.63 -17.48
CA GLU A 48 12.61 1.21 -16.10
C GLU A 48 11.36 1.87 -15.50
N LEU A 49 10.56 1.06 -14.79
CA LEU A 49 9.41 1.59 -14.09
C LEU A 49 9.87 2.38 -12.87
N THR A 50 9.59 3.68 -12.88
CA THR A 50 9.83 4.54 -11.71
C THR A 50 8.58 4.65 -10.84
N PRO A 51 8.71 5.01 -9.54
CA PRO A 51 7.56 5.30 -8.69
C PRO A 51 6.64 6.36 -9.29
N ALA A 52 7.20 7.39 -9.93
CA ALA A 52 6.44 8.39 -10.66
C ALA A 52 5.69 7.79 -11.87
N GLY A 53 6.34 6.88 -12.61
CA GLY A 53 5.72 6.18 -13.75
C GLY A 53 4.51 5.36 -13.34
N LEU A 54 4.59 4.62 -12.23
CA LEU A 54 3.45 3.85 -11.72
C LEU A 54 2.31 4.76 -11.29
N VAL A 55 2.60 5.83 -10.55
CA VAL A 55 1.58 6.80 -10.12
C VAL A 55 0.97 7.54 -11.31
N ASN A 56 1.77 7.89 -12.32
CA ASN A 56 1.26 8.46 -13.57
C ASN A 56 0.32 7.50 -14.32
N THR A 57 0.59 6.19 -14.27
CA THR A 57 -0.32 5.19 -14.84
C THR A 57 -1.68 5.23 -14.15
N PHE A 58 -1.72 5.28 -12.82
CA PHE A 58 -3.00 5.44 -12.11
C PHE A 58 -3.74 6.72 -12.51
N GLU A 59 -3.04 7.86 -12.59
CA GLU A 59 -3.63 9.13 -13.01
C GLU A 59 -4.11 9.11 -14.47
N HIS A 60 -3.37 8.44 -15.35
CA HIS A 60 -3.78 8.30 -16.76
C HIS A 60 -5.06 7.47 -16.89
N LEU A 61 -5.18 6.38 -16.11
CA LEU A 61 -6.31 5.45 -16.19
C LEU A 61 -7.56 5.96 -15.47
N ASN A 62 -7.40 6.72 -14.37
CA ASN A 62 -8.52 7.12 -13.51
C ASN A 62 -8.78 8.62 -13.48
N GLY A 63 -7.95 9.43 -14.14
CA GLY A 63 -7.95 10.89 -13.99
C GLY A 63 -7.19 11.36 -12.74
N VAL A 64 -6.96 12.67 -12.69
CA VAL A 64 -6.37 13.35 -11.52
C VAL A 64 -7.49 13.88 -10.65
N HIS A 65 -7.49 13.49 -9.38
CA HIS A 65 -8.45 13.94 -8.38
C HIS A 65 -7.70 14.57 -7.22
N ASP A 66 -7.72 15.90 -7.14
CA ASP A 66 -6.94 16.67 -6.17
C ASP A 66 -7.26 16.28 -4.73
N GLY A 67 -6.23 16.03 -3.95
CA GLY A 67 -6.30 15.65 -2.54
C GLY A 67 -6.68 14.19 -2.27
N PHE A 68 -6.97 13.40 -3.31
CA PHE A 68 -7.27 11.97 -3.18
C PHE A 68 -6.06 11.07 -3.44
N ARG A 69 -6.06 9.87 -2.87
CA ARG A 69 -5.11 8.81 -3.19
C ARG A 69 -5.26 8.39 -4.65
N ARG A 70 -4.15 8.09 -5.33
CA ARG A 70 -4.15 7.67 -6.75
C ARG A 70 -4.67 6.26 -6.97
N ASN A 71 -4.70 5.47 -5.92
CA ASN A 71 -5.42 4.20 -5.84
C ASN A 71 -6.07 4.11 -4.46
N HIS A 72 -7.16 3.37 -4.34
CA HIS A 72 -8.01 3.36 -3.15
C HIS A 72 -8.52 4.78 -2.81
N ALA A 73 -9.01 5.51 -3.82
CA ALA A 73 -9.37 6.92 -3.67
C ALA A 73 -10.61 7.13 -2.77
N LYS A 74 -11.65 6.28 -2.92
CA LYS A 74 -12.86 6.31 -2.10
C LYS A 74 -12.63 5.52 -0.82
N GLY A 75 -12.87 6.13 0.35
CA GLY A 75 -12.69 5.46 1.63
C GLY A 75 -13.19 6.26 2.82
N VAL A 76 -13.08 5.65 4.00
CA VAL A 76 -13.54 6.18 5.29
C VAL A 76 -12.56 5.79 6.39
N GLY A 77 -12.34 6.68 7.34
CA GLY A 77 -11.49 6.45 8.51
C GLY A 77 -12.18 5.58 9.55
N VAL A 78 -11.41 4.77 10.25
CA VAL A 78 -11.88 3.97 11.38
C VAL A 78 -10.85 3.99 12.50
N THR A 79 -11.33 3.80 13.73
CA THR A 79 -10.48 3.62 14.91
C THR A 79 -10.95 2.42 15.72
N GLY A 80 -10.05 1.95 16.59
CA GLY A 80 -10.29 0.81 17.44
C GLY A 80 -9.01 0.35 18.12
N TYR A 81 -8.86 -0.93 18.32
CA TYR A 81 -7.69 -1.52 18.96
C TYR A 81 -7.40 -2.93 18.44
N PHE A 82 -6.15 -3.33 18.58
CA PHE A 82 -5.72 -4.72 18.47
C PHE A 82 -5.44 -5.27 19.86
N GLU A 83 -6.03 -6.41 20.19
CA GLU A 83 -5.81 -7.12 21.45
C GLU A 83 -5.04 -8.40 21.16
N SER A 84 -3.77 -8.42 21.56
CA SER A 84 -2.90 -9.57 21.39
C SER A 84 -3.24 -10.66 22.42
N ASN A 85 -3.31 -11.91 21.96
CA ASN A 85 -3.45 -13.08 22.82
C ASN A 85 -2.09 -13.66 23.28
N GLY A 86 -0.97 -13.02 22.89
CA GLY A 86 0.39 -13.41 23.25
C GLY A 86 1.00 -14.52 22.38
N GLN A 87 0.25 -15.19 21.53
CA GLN A 87 0.77 -16.31 20.72
C GLN A 87 1.79 -15.88 19.66
N GLY A 88 1.72 -14.63 19.22
CA GLY A 88 2.67 -14.05 18.26
C GLY A 88 4.11 -13.93 18.80
N GLN A 89 4.31 -13.92 20.14
CA GLN A 89 5.62 -13.78 20.77
C GLN A 89 6.59 -14.92 20.43
N ALA A 90 6.08 -16.10 20.17
CA ALA A 90 6.91 -17.23 19.75
C ALA A 90 7.60 -16.98 18.41
N LEU A 91 6.99 -16.18 17.54
CA LEU A 91 7.47 -15.86 16.19
C LEU A 91 8.17 -14.51 16.10
N SER A 92 7.74 -13.51 16.88
CA SER A 92 8.22 -12.14 16.79
C SER A 92 8.40 -11.50 18.16
N LYS A 93 9.50 -10.79 18.36
CA LYS A 93 9.74 -9.97 19.55
C LYS A 93 9.00 -8.62 19.54
N ALA A 94 8.28 -8.31 18.46
CA ALA A 94 7.56 -7.04 18.32
C ALA A 94 6.58 -6.81 19.48
N GLN A 95 6.61 -5.60 20.04
CA GLN A 95 5.80 -5.21 21.20
C GLN A 95 4.29 -5.41 20.96
N VAL A 96 3.84 -5.26 19.72
CA VAL A 96 2.44 -5.45 19.33
C VAL A 96 1.90 -6.86 19.65
N PHE A 97 2.77 -7.88 19.78
CA PHE A 97 2.38 -9.25 20.14
C PHE A 97 2.46 -9.54 21.64
N GLN A 98 2.88 -8.58 22.48
CA GLN A 98 2.75 -8.71 23.91
C GLN A 98 1.26 -8.67 24.32
N PRO A 99 0.84 -9.45 25.34
CA PRO A 99 -0.53 -9.38 25.81
C PRO A 99 -0.96 -7.96 26.17
N GLY A 100 -2.12 -7.56 25.69
CA GLY A 100 -2.67 -6.22 25.93
C GLY A 100 -3.29 -5.61 24.69
N ARG A 101 -3.69 -4.35 24.80
CA ARG A 101 -4.35 -3.59 23.73
C ARG A 101 -3.42 -2.54 23.16
N VAL A 102 -3.42 -2.46 21.84
CA VAL A 102 -2.69 -1.47 21.06
C VAL A 102 -3.71 -0.66 20.24
N PRO A 103 -3.72 0.68 20.32
CA PRO A 103 -4.62 1.50 19.52
C PRO A 103 -4.40 1.29 18.03
N VAL A 104 -5.49 1.33 17.28
CA VAL A 104 -5.52 1.17 15.83
C VAL A 104 -6.19 2.39 15.20
N ILE A 105 -5.54 2.93 14.18
CA ILE A 105 -6.16 3.84 13.21
C ILE A 105 -6.18 3.12 11.87
N GLY A 106 -7.32 3.07 11.22
CA GLY A 106 -7.47 2.31 9.99
C GLY A 106 -8.30 3.04 8.93
N ARG A 107 -8.39 2.39 7.78
CA ARG A 107 -9.15 2.92 6.65
C ARG A 107 -9.77 1.79 5.86
N PHE A 108 -11.09 1.80 5.71
CA PHE A 108 -11.76 1.07 4.65
C PHE A 108 -11.71 1.85 3.35
N ALA A 109 -11.49 1.16 2.23
CA ALA A 109 -11.50 1.77 0.91
C ALA A 109 -11.82 0.76 -0.20
N LEU A 110 -12.18 1.29 -1.36
CA LEU A 110 -12.31 0.52 -2.59
C LEU A 110 -11.06 0.70 -3.47
N ALA A 111 -10.62 -0.37 -4.14
CA ALA A 111 -9.57 -0.25 -5.15
C ALA A 111 -10.05 0.63 -6.31
N GLY A 112 -9.10 1.38 -6.87
CA GLY A 112 -9.34 2.33 -7.95
C GLY A 112 -9.05 3.78 -7.56
N GLY A 113 -8.83 4.61 -8.58
CA GLY A 113 -8.45 6.01 -8.42
C GLY A 113 -9.61 6.99 -8.56
N MET A 114 -10.85 6.53 -8.78
CA MET A 114 -12.04 7.37 -8.95
C MET A 114 -12.81 7.50 -7.62
N PRO A 115 -12.69 8.63 -6.90
CA PRO A 115 -13.26 8.75 -5.56
C PRO A 115 -14.78 8.75 -5.53
N PHE A 116 -15.44 9.18 -6.61
CA PHE A 116 -16.90 9.30 -6.67
C PHE A 116 -17.58 8.20 -7.51
N ALA A 117 -16.83 7.13 -7.83
CA ALA A 117 -17.42 5.96 -8.48
C ALA A 117 -18.45 5.27 -7.58
N GLY A 118 -19.48 4.71 -8.19
CA GLY A 118 -20.46 3.89 -7.48
C GLY A 118 -19.86 2.60 -6.96
N ASP A 119 -20.38 2.12 -5.85
CA ASP A 119 -20.02 0.83 -5.28
C ASP A 119 -20.60 -0.31 -6.13
N THR A 120 -19.81 -1.39 -6.28
CA THR A 120 -20.26 -2.62 -6.93
C THR A 120 -19.85 -3.84 -6.10
N PRO A 121 -20.57 -4.98 -6.22
CA PRO A 121 -20.21 -6.22 -5.53
C PRO A 121 -18.79 -6.69 -5.84
N GLN A 122 -18.31 -6.43 -7.06
CA GLN A 122 -16.99 -6.83 -7.56
C GLN A 122 -15.85 -5.90 -7.12
N ASN A 123 -16.15 -4.76 -6.51
CA ASN A 123 -15.09 -3.87 -6.01
C ASN A 123 -14.17 -4.62 -5.04
N VAL A 124 -12.87 -4.57 -5.30
CA VAL A 124 -11.88 -5.01 -4.34
C VAL A 124 -11.87 -4.04 -3.16
N ARG A 125 -12.14 -4.59 -1.98
CA ARG A 125 -12.18 -3.84 -0.71
C ARG A 125 -10.83 -3.90 -0.05
N SER A 126 -10.45 -2.83 0.62
CA SER A 126 -9.22 -2.79 1.40
C SER A 126 -9.50 -2.35 2.83
N LEU A 127 -8.68 -2.87 3.73
CA LEU A 127 -8.53 -2.39 5.09
C LEU A 127 -7.03 -2.13 5.34
N ALA A 128 -6.70 -0.87 5.54
CA ALA A 128 -5.38 -0.46 5.96
C ALA A 128 -5.39 -0.15 7.46
N LEU A 129 -4.37 -0.59 8.19
CA LEU A 129 -4.25 -0.40 9.63
C LEU A 129 -2.88 0.19 9.99
N LEU A 130 -2.88 1.08 10.95
CA LEU A 130 -1.73 1.56 11.71
C LEU A 130 -1.94 1.15 13.15
N LEU A 131 -1.10 0.23 13.65
CA LEU A 131 -1.02 -0.16 15.05
C LEU A 131 0.14 0.60 15.68
N LYS A 132 -0.11 1.29 16.80
CA LYS A 132 0.91 2.09 17.48
C LYS A 132 1.15 1.53 18.88
N SER A 133 2.29 0.89 19.09
CA SER A 133 2.69 0.31 20.37
C SER A 133 3.06 1.39 21.40
N GLY A 134 3.02 1.02 22.69
CA GLY A 134 3.31 1.94 23.78
C GLY A 134 4.73 2.49 23.82
N ASP A 135 5.68 1.82 23.19
CA ASP A 135 7.06 2.26 22.97
C ASP A 135 7.22 3.28 21.82
N GLY A 136 6.13 3.55 21.09
CA GLY A 136 6.11 4.45 19.94
C GLY A 136 6.40 3.80 18.60
N GLU A 137 6.66 2.49 18.56
CA GLU A 137 6.79 1.74 17.31
C GLU A 137 5.45 1.64 16.56
N GLU A 138 5.54 1.62 15.25
CA GLU A 138 4.38 1.55 14.37
C GLU A 138 4.44 0.29 13.49
N TRP A 139 3.31 -0.37 13.36
CA TRP A 139 3.10 -1.38 12.34
C TRP A 139 2.03 -0.90 11.37
N ARG A 140 2.40 -0.69 10.12
CA ARG A 140 1.47 -0.30 9.07
C ARG A 140 1.25 -1.48 8.13
N THR A 141 -0.01 -1.84 7.91
CA THR A 141 -0.38 -2.91 6.98
C THR A 141 -1.52 -2.47 6.09
N GLY A 142 -1.38 -2.71 4.78
CA GLY A 142 -2.44 -2.49 3.80
C GLY A 142 -2.87 -3.82 3.23
N MET A 143 -4.10 -4.22 3.49
CA MET A 143 -4.69 -5.51 3.15
C MET A 143 -5.86 -5.33 2.18
N ILE A 144 -6.14 -6.33 1.36
CA ILE A 144 -7.28 -6.37 0.45
C ILE A 144 -8.02 -7.70 0.57
N ASN A 145 -9.30 -7.71 0.17
CA ASN A 145 -10.18 -8.86 0.32
C ASN A 145 -10.01 -9.95 -0.74
N ILE A 146 -8.88 -9.98 -1.44
CA ILE A 146 -8.54 -11.07 -2.36
C ILE A 146 -7.35 -11.89 -1.82
N PRO A 147 -7.41 -13.23 -1.90
CA PRO A 147 -6.43 -14.11 -1.26
C PRO A 147 -5.10 -14.26 -2.00
N ILE A 148 -4.98 -13.65 -3.17
CA ILE A 148 -3.79 -13.72 -4.02
C ILE A 148 -3.69 -12.44 -4.85
N PHE A 149 -2.46 -11.95 -5.09
CA PHE A 149 -2.24 -10.83 -5.99
C PHE A 149 -2.07 -11.32 -7.44
N PRO A 150 -2.52 -10.58 -8.45
CA PRO A 150 -2.49 -11.08 -9.83
C PRO A 150 -1.09 -11.16 -10.44
N VAL A 151 -0.08 -10.48 -9.91
CA VAL A 151 1.26 -10.38 -10.49
C VAL A 151 2.36 -10.42 -9.43
N ASN A 152 3.61 -10.71 -9.83
CA ASN A 152 4.76 -10.85 -8.93
C ASN A 152 5.68 -9.63 -8.88
N ASN A 153 5.52 -8.65 -9.76
CA ASN A 153 6.41 -7.50 -9.79
C ASN A 153 5.69 -6.22 -10.26
N PRO A 154 6.25 -5.04 -9.99
CA PRO A 154 5.59 -3.77 -10.29
C PRO A 154 5.45 -3.46 -11.78
N ARG A 155 6.37 -3.95 -12.63
CA ARG A 155 6.30 -3.73 -14.08
C ARG A 155 5.14 -4.51 -14.70
N ASP A 156 4.97 -5.76 -14.29
CA ASP A 156 3.85 -6.57 -14.76
C ASP A 156 2.54 -6.07 -14.16
N PHE A 157 2.56 -5.50 -12.95
CA PHE A 157 1.40 -4.80 -12.40
C PHE A 157 0.97 -3.60 -13.27
N GLN A 158 1.92 -2.77 -13.69
CA GLN A 158 1.61 -1.65 -14.60
C GLN A 158 1.02 -2.15 -15.93
N LYS A 159 1.62 -3.16 -16.54
CA LYS A 159 1.11 -3.74 -17.79
C LYS A 159 -0.27 -4.38 -17.61
N PHE A 160 -0.48 -5.08 -16.49
CA PHE A 160 -1.77 -5.66 -16.15
C PHE A 160 -2.85 -4.59 -16.00
N LEU A 161 -2.57 -3.50 -15.29
CA LEU A 161 -3.49 -2.38 -15.17
C LEU A 161 -3.87 -1.80 -16.53
N VAL A 162 -2.89 -1.57 -17.42
CA VAL A 162 -3.16 -1.04 -18.76
C VAL A 162 -3.97 -2.03 -19.59
N ALA A 163 -3.61 -3.32 -19.59
CA ALA A 163 -4.30 -4.34 -20.38
C ALA A 163 -5.75 -4.59 -19.92
N THR A 164 -6.04 -4.41 -18.62
CA THR A 164 -7.37 -4.67 -18.05
C THR A 164 -8.23 -3.41 -17.90
N SER A 165 -7.68 -2.24 -18.23
CA SER A 165 -8.44 -0.99 -18.17
C SER A 165 -9.37 -0.84 -19.37
N PRO A 166 -10.59 -0.31 -19.16
CA PRO A 166 -11.47 0.00 -20.27
C PRO A 166 -10.88 1.08 -21.18
N ASP A 167 -11.05 0.94 -22.48
CA ASP A 167 -10.74 1.97 -23.44
C ASP A 167 -11.60 3.23 -23.17
N PRO A 168 -11.01 4.43 -23.08
CA PRO A 168 -11.73 5.65 -22.71
C PRO A 168 -12.87 6.05 -23.67
N LEU A 169 -12.79 5.64 -24.93
CA LEU A 169 -13.77 5.99 -25.97
C LEU A 169 -14.94 4.99 -26.01
N THR A 170 -14.64 3.71 -25.80
CA THR A 170 -15.64 2.65 -25.94
C THR A 170 -16.18 2.14 -24.62
N GLY A 171 -15.50 2.42 -23.50
CA GLY A 171 -15.80 1.88 -22.16
C GLY A 171 -15.59 0.37 -22.03
N LYS A 172 -14.95 -0.27 -23.02
CA LYS A 172 -14.77 -1.72 -23.06
C LYS A 172 -13.31 -2.11 -22.87
N VAL A 173 -13.07 -3.21 -22.17
CA VAL A 173 -11.75 -3.82 -22.04
C VAL A 173 -11.40 -4.53 -23.34
N ASP A 174 -10.16 -4.35 -23.83
CA ASP A 174 -9.66 -5.07 -24.99
C ASP A 174 -9.30 -6.51 -24.60
N GLY A 175 -10.17 -7.44 -24.97
CA GLY A 175 -9.97 -8.86 -24.71
C GLY A 175 -8.73 -9.45 -25.40
N ALA A 176 -8.26 -8.89 -26.53
CA ALA A 176 -7.06 -9.33 -27.21
C ALA A 176 -5.81 -8.92 -26.43
N ALA A 177 -5.78 -7.67 -25.89
CA ALA A 177 -4.70 -7.19 -25.02
C ALA A 177 -4.61 -8.02 -23.73
N VAL A 178 -5.75 -8.31 -23.09
CA VAL A 178 -5.81 -9.18 -21.91
C VAL A 178 -5.29 -10.59 -22.24
N GLY A 179 -5.76 -11.18 -23.34
CA GLY A 179 -5.32 -12.52 -23.78
C GLY A 179 -3.82 -12.57 -24.07
N ALA A 180 -3.26 -11.56 -24.72
CA ALA A 180 -1.83 -11.44 -24.98
C ALA A 180 -1.00 -11.33 -23.69
N PHE A 181 -1.49 -10.55 -22.70
CA PHE A 181 -0.86 -10.46 -21.39
C PHE A 181 -0.88 -11.80 -20.66
N LEU A 182 -2.03 -12.45 -20.56
CA LEU A 182 -2.17 -13.74 -19.87
C LEU A 182 -1.37 -14.87 -20.53
N GLY A 183 -1.20 -14.83 -21.84
CA GLY A 183 -0.34 -15.77 -22.56
C GLY A 183 1.14 -15.68 -22.19
N GLN A 184 1.59 -14.51 -21.69
CA GLN A 184 2.97 -14.29 -21.22
C GLN A 184 3.10 -14.43 -19.69
N HIS A 185 1.98 -14.45 -18.94
CA HIS A 185 1.92 -14.45 -17.48
C HIS A 185 0.99 -15.57 -16.97
N PRO A 186 1.43 -16.85 -17.04
CA PRO A 186 0.62 -17.99 -16.59
C PRO A 186 0.28 -17.92 -15.09
N GLU A 187 1.15 -17.31 -14.26
CA GLU A 187 0.90 -17.06 -12.86
C GLU A 187 -0.29 -16.12 -12.65
N THR A 188 -0.43 -15.09 -13.50
CA THR A 188 -1.59 -14.20 -13.48
C THR A 188 -2.86 -14.95 -13.89
N ALA A 189 -2.80 -15.76 -14.92
CA ALA A 189 -3.96 -16.57 -15.33
C ALA A 189 -4.41 -17.52 -14.20
N ALA A 190 -3.47 -18.16 -13.50
CA ALA A 190 -3.76 -18.99 -12.33
C ALA A 190 -4.38 -18.19 -11.19
N ALA A 191 -3.84 -17.01 -10.87
CA ALA A 191 -4.37 -16.10 -9.83
C ALA A 191 -5.80 -15.66 -10.18
N LEU A 192 -6.06 -15.23 -11.42
CA LEU A 192 -7.41 -14.81 -11.85
C LEU A 192 -8.42 -15.95 -11.78
N LYS A 193 -8.01 -17.20 -12.03
CA LYS A 193 -8.87 -18.37 -11.85
C LYS A 193 -9.29 -18.55 -10.39
N ILE A 194 -8.38 -18.36 -9.44
CA ILE A 194 -8.67 -18.40 -8.00
C ILE A 194 -9.65 -17.29 -7.65
N LEU A 195 -9.38 -16.06 -8.10
CA LEU A 195 -10.23 -14.90 -7.84
C LEU A 195 -11.64 -15.07 -8.42
N GLY A 196 -11.75 -15.57 -9.64
CA GLY A 196 -13.03 -15.85 -10.29
C GLY A 196 -13.86 -16.94 -9.60
N GLY A 197 -13.20 -17.85 -8.86
CA GLY A 197 -13.85 -18.87 -8.04
C GLY A 197 -14.24 -18.40 -6.62
N THR A 198 -13.91 -17.16 -6.24
CA THR A 198 -14.20 -16.60 -4.92
C THR A 198 -15.38 -15.64 -5.01
N PRO A 199 -16.57 -15.99 -4.50
CA PRO A 199 -17.71 -15.09 -4.51
C PRO A 199 -17.41 -13.81 -3.71
N PRO A 200 -17.89 -12.64 -4.18
CA PRO A 200 -17.75 -11.41 -3.41
C PRO A 200 -18.59 -11.48 -2.13
N THR A 201 -18.04 -11.00 -1.02
CA THR A 201 -18.76 -10.84 0.25
C THR A 201 -19.75 -9.67 0.18
N SER A 202 -20.70 -9.62 1.13
CA SER A 202 -21.75 -8.59 1.12
C SER A 202 -21.24 -7.18 1.36
N GLY A 203 -20.16 -7.04 2.17
CA GLY A 203 -19.66 -5.73 2.56
C GLY A 203 -18.20 -5.71 3.00
N PHE A 204 -17.84 -4.67 3.74
CA PHE A 204 -16.53 -4.54 4.36
C PHE A 204 -16.40 -5.40 5.62
N SER A 205 -17.47 -5.53 6.40
CA SER A 205 -17.44 -6.14 7.73
C SER A 205 -17.26 -7.65 7.70
N ASP A 206 -17.79 -8.31 6.69
CA ASP A 206 -17.80 -9.77 6.53
C ASP A 206 -16.69 -10.26 5.58
N ALA A 207 -15.86 -9.35 5.09
CA ALA A 207 -14.74 -9.68 4.21
C ALA A 207 -13.50 -10.11 5.00
N PRO A 208 -12.80 -11.18 4.59
CA PRO A 208 -11.43 -11.42 4.99
C PRO A 208 -10.51 -10.40 4.28
N TYR A 209 -9.40 -10.02 4.93
CA TYR A 209 -8.41 -9.14 4.29
C TYR A 209 -7.02 -9.76 4.39
N TYR A 210 -6.29 -9.77 3.27
CA TYR A 210 -5.00 -10.44 3.11
C TYR A 210 -3.87 -9.44 2.92
N GLY A 211 -2.76 -9.62 3.63
CA GLY A 211 -1.54 -8.80 3.48
C GLY A 211 -0.82 -9.05 2.16
N LEU A 212 -1.04 -10.22 1.55
CA LEU A 212 -0.52 -10.70 0.26
C LEU A 212 0.99 -10.92 0.21
N ASN A 213 1.79 -9.91 0.55
CA ASN A 213 3.25 -10.01 0.58
C ASN A 213 3.73 -10.89 1.74
N ALA A 214 4.87 -11.52 1.56
CA ALA A 214 5.56 -12.17 2.66
C ALA A 214 6.41 -11.18 3.45
N PHE A 215 6.62 -11.48 4.71
CA PHE A 215 7.49 -10.77 5.65
C PHE A 215 8.31 -11.81 6.43
N ARG A 216 9.16 -11.32 7.32
CA ARG A 216 9.88 -12.17 8.25
C ARG A 216 9.59 -11.71 9.67
N PHE A 217 9.18 -12.64 10.51
CA PHE A 217 9.11 -12.42 11.95
C PHE A 217 10.41 -12.86 12.59
N VAL A 218 10.94 -12.02 13.48
CA VAL A 218 12.19 -12.28 14.21
C VAL A 218 11.87 -12.37 15.70
N ASN A 219 12.08 -13.53 16.28
CA ASN A 219 11.78 -13.75 17.70
C ASN A 219 12.89 -13.21 18.63
N ALA A 220 12.69 -13.32 19.93
CA ALA A 220 13.65 -12.85 20.95
C ALA A 220 15.02 -13.56 20.90
N LYS A 221 15.13 -14.71 20.25
CA LYS A 221 16.39 -15.43 20.03
C LYS A 221 17.10 -15.02 18.75
N GLY A 222 16.48 -14.13 17.92
CA GLY A 222 16.99 -13.76 16.61
C GLY A 222 16.66 -14.75 15.49
N GLU A 223 15.85 -15.75 15.75
CA GLU A 223 15.38 -16.69 14.73
C GLU A 223 14.37 -16.00 13.81
N SER A 224 14.61 -16.12 12.49
CA SER A 224 13.79 -15.47 11.46
C SER A 224 12.91 -16.48 10.75
N THR A 225 11.60 -16.22 10.76
CA THR A 225 10.58 -17.09 10.16
C THR A 225 9.82 -16.32 9.07
N PRO A 226 9.72 -16.84 7.82
CA PRO A 226 8.88 -16.23 6.80
C PRO A 226 7.42 -16.38 7.19
N VAL A 227 6.66 -15.28 7.02
CA VAL A 227 5.24 -15.24 7.36
C VAL A 227 4.44 -14.48 6.31
N ARG A 228 3.16 -14.82 6.22
CA ARG A 228 2.10 -13.97 5.65
C ARG A 228 1.01 -13.81 6.68
N TRP A 229 0.16 -12.81 6.56
CA TRP A 229 -0.97 -12.64 7.44
C TRP A 229 -2.23 -12.26 6.68
N TRP A 230 -3.34 -12.54 7.31
CA TRP A 230 -4.66 -12.11 6.89
C TRP A 230 -5.52 -11.91 8.14
N ILE A 231 -6.62 -11.22 7.99
CA ILE A 231 -7.58 -11.09 9.07
C ILE A 231 -8.88 -11.77 8.70
N LYS A 232 -9.35 -12.62 9.60
CA LYS A 232 -10.57 -13.42 9.48
C LYS A 232 -11.70 -12.70 10.20
N PRO A 233 -12.82 -12.38 9.52
CA PRO A 233 -13.96 -11.74 10.18
C PRO A 233 -14.62 -12.69 11.20
N ASP A 234 -15.09 -12.11 12.32
CA ASP A 234 -15.98 -12.77 13.26
C ASP A 234 -17.43 -12.76 12.77
N GLN A 235 -17.76 -11.74 11.97
CA GLN A 235 -19.07 -11.56 11.40
C GLN A 235 -19.35 -12.67 10.39
N THR A 236 -20.62 -13.13 10.36
CA THR A 236 -21.03 -14.14 9.38
C THR A 236 -20.88 -13.58 7.97
N THR A 237 -20.08 -14.27 7.15
CA THR A 237 -19.91 -13.92 5.74
C THR A 237 -21.20 -14.22 4.98
N THR A 238 -21.69 -13.22 4.24
CA THR A 238 -22.86 -13.32 3.37
C THR A 238 -22.46 -12.96 1.94
N THR A 239 -23.25 -13.43 0.97
CA THR A 239 -23.02 -13.10 -0.44
C THR A 239 -23.56 -11.72 -0.76
N ALA A 240 -22.85 -10.97 -1.59
CA ALA A 240 -23.28 -9.65 -2.04
C ALA A 240 -24.60 -9.71 -2.82
N ASP A 241 -25.49 -8.75 -2.55
CA ASP A 241 -26.68 -8.53 -3.36
C ASP A 241 -26.32 -7.69 -4.59
N ALA A 242 -26.42 -8.28 -5.77
CA ALA A 242 -26.11 -7.62 -7.04
C ALA A 242 -27.24 -6.68 -7.53
N SER A 243 -28.38 -6.64 -6.85
CA SER A 243 -29.55 -5.84 -7.25
C SER A 243 -29.54 -4.41 -6.75
N THR A 244 -28.60 -4.05 -5.85
CA THR A 244 -28.56 -2.69 -5.27
C THR A 244 -28.16 -1.65 -6.31
N THR A 245 -28.85 -0.51 -6.30
CA THR A 245 -28.57 0.66 -7.16
C THR A 245 -27.98 1.83 -6.40
N ASP A 246 -27.86 1.70 -5.09
CA ASP A 246 -27.26 2.73 -4.25
C ASP A 246 -25.75 2.84 -4.53
N LYS A 247 -25.27 4.05 -4.79
CA LYS A 247 -23.88 4.33 -5.13
C LYS A 247 -22.89 4.18 -3.98
N ASN A 248 -23.38 4.22 -2.74
CA ASN A 248 -22.56 4.18 -1.53
C ASN A 248 -22.89 2.99 -0.61
N TYR A 249 -23.65 2.02 -1.10
CA TYR A 249 -24.22 0.97 -0.26
C TYR A 249 -23.21 0.19 0.59
N LEU A 250 -21.96 0.02 0.10
CA LEU A 250 -20.92 -0.65 0.87
C LEU A 250 -20.47 0.20 2.09
N PHE A 251 -20.36 1.52 1.88
CA PHE A 251 -20.00 2.44 2.96
C PHE A 251 -21.16 2.66 3.91
N ASP A 252 -22.39 2.86 3.42
CA ASP A 252 -23.58 3.00 4.25
C ASP A 252 -23.80 1.78 5.14
N ALA A 253 -23.59 0.57 4.60
CA ALA A 253 -23.72 -0.67 5.37
C ALA A 253 -22.66 -0.76 6.49
N VAL A 254 -21.38 -0.46 6.22
CA VAL A 254 -20.35 -0.56 7.26
C VAL A 254 -20.49 0.54 8.32
N ILE A 255 -20.94 1.73 7.94
CA ILE A 255 -21.26 2.84 8.87
C ILE A 255 -22.35 2.38 9.84
N ALA A 256 -23.50 1.92 9.31
CA ALA A 256 -24.60 1.46 10.12
C ALA A 256 -24.22 0.29 11.06
N GLN A 257 -23.39 -0.63 10.57
CA GLN A 257 -22.93 -1.77 11.37
C GLN A 257 -22.02 -1.33 12.53
N ILE A 258 -21.05 -0.44 12.29
CA ILE A 258 -20.15 0.05 13.36
C ILE A 258 -20.92 0.88 14.39
N HIS A 259 -21.92 1.67 13.97
CA HIS A 259 -22.79 2.40 14.91
C HIS A 259 -23.65 1.42 15.76
N SER A 260 -23.98 0.25 15.23
CA SER A 260 -24.75 -0.75 15.97
C SER A 260 -23.88 -1.53 16.97
N ALA A 261 -22.68 -1.97 16.56
CA ALA A 261 -21.77 -2.74 17.38
C ALA A 261 -20.35 -2.73 16.80
N PRO A 262 -19.31 -2.87 17.63
CA PRO A 262 -17.93 -3.04 17.16
C PRO A 262 -17.78 -4.25 16.24
N LEU A 263 -17.02 -4.08 15.16
CA LEU A 263 -16.67 -5.14 14.23
C LEU A 263 -15.32 -5.76 14.61
N ARG A 264 -15.17 -7.09 14.41
CA ARG A 264 -14.00 -7.84 14.86
C ARG A 264 -13.43 -8.72 13.77
N TRP A 265 -12.11 -8.85 13.78
CA TRP A 265 -11.36 -9.78 12.94
C TRP A 265 -10.24 -10.42 13.74
N HIS A 266 -10.03 -11.72 13.57
CA HIS A 266 -8.85 -12.42 14.08
C HIS A 266 -7.65 -12.20 13.15
N LEU A 267 -6.51 -11.79 13.70
CA LEU A 267 -5.26 -11.68 12.96
C LEU A 267 -4.59 -13.06 12.90
N MET A 268 -4.62 -13.65 11.71
CA MET A 268 -4.07 -14.97 11.42
C MET A 268 -2.70 -14.83 10.76
N VAL A 269 -1.67 -15.43 11.36
CA VAL A 269 -0.32 -15.51 10.79
C VAL A 269 -0.11 -16.88 10.19
N ILE A 270 0.22 -16.93 8.90
CA ILE A 270 0.60 -18.14 8.17
C ILE A 270 2.11 -18.29 8.27
N VAL A 271 2.57 -19.40 8.81
CA VAL A 271 3.99 -19.70 9.02
C VAL A 271 4.55 -20.41 7.79
N GLY A 272 5.48 -19.77 7.11
CA GLY A 272 6.15 -20.33 5.95
C GLY A 272 7.17 -21.41 6.33
N GLN A 273 7.45 -22.27 5.38
CA GLN A 273 8.44 -23.35 5.50
C GLN A 273 9.58 -23.17 4.48
N PRO A 274 10.71 -23.87 4.64
CA PRO A 274 11.75 -23.88 3.62
C PRO A 274 11.19 -24.28 2.25
N GLY A 275 11.46 -23.45 1.24
CA GLY A 275 10.93 -23.63 -0.12
C GLY A 275 9.68 -22.78 -0.44
N ASP A 276 9.02 -22.18 0.55
CA ASP A 276 7.94 -21.25 0.29
C ASP A 276 8.51 -19.91 -0.21
N SER A 277 8.05 -19.47 -1.38
CA SER A 277 8.54 -18.23 -1.97
C SER A 277 8.09 -17.01 -1.16
N THR A 278 9.04 -16.16 -0.81
CA THR A 278 8.79 -14.87 -0.16
C THR A 278 8.72 -13.70 -1.15
N ALA A 279 9.04 -13.95 -2.44
CA ALA A 279 9.11 -12.95 -3.49
C ALA A 279 7.95 -13.02 -4.52
N GLN A 280 6.97 -13.90 -4.31
CA GLN A 280 5.90 -14.17 -5.29
C GLN A 280 4.51 -13.98 -4.68
N ALA A 281 3.95 -12.79 -4.81
CA ALA A 281 2.61 -12.48 -4.32
C ALA A 281 1.48 -13.13 -5.16
N ALA A 282 1.78 -13.52 -6.41
CA ALA A 282 0.87 -14.24 -7.30
C ALA A 282 0.93 -15.77 -7.08
N SER A 283 1.56 -16.23 -6.02
CA SER A 283 1.62 -17.64 -5.63
C SER A 283 1.17 -17.81 -4.19
N GLN A 284 0.14 -18.62 -3.97
CA GLN A 284 -0.26 -19.00 -2.62
C GLN A 284 0.73 -20.02 -2.05
N TRP A 285 0.98 -19.92 -0.75
CA TRP A 285 1.66 -21.00 -0.03
C TRP A 285 0.72 -22.20 0.10
N PRO A 286 1.26 -23.43 0.27
CA PRO A 286 0.43 -24.62 0.50
C PRO A 286 -0.58 -24.43 1.63
N ALA A 287 -1.78 -24.95 1.44
CA ALA A 287 -2.90 -24.72 2.35
C ALA A 287 -2.73 -25.41 3.72
N ASP A 288 -1.79 -26.35 3.82
CA ASP A 288 -1.42 -27.07 5.05
C ASP A 288 -0.44 -26.31 5.95
N ARG A 289 -0.06 -25.09 5.58
CA ARG A 289 0.81 -24.27 6.43
C ARG A 289 0.13 -23.93 7.74
N GLN A 290 0.91 -24.02 8.82
CA GLN A 290 0.42 -23.64 10.15
C GLN A 290 -0.11 -22.22 10.13
N GLN A 291 -1.29 -22.03 10.69
CA GLN A 291 -1.89 -20.72 10.92
C GLN A 291 -2.05 -20.49 12.43
N ILE A 292 -1.60 -19.35 12.90
CA ILE A 292 -1.64 -18.97 14.32
C ILE A 292 -2.52 -17.73 14.44
N ASP A 293 -3.55 -17.80 15.26
CA ASP A 293 -4.31 -16.65 15.73
C ASP A 293 -3.46 -15.90 16.77
N VAL A 294 -3.08 -14.67 16.44
CA VAL A 294 -2.21 -13.85 17.30
C VAL A 294 -2.96 -12.74 18.04
N GLY A 295 -4.28 -12.63 17.82
CA GLY A 295 -5.13 -11.66 18.51
C GLY A 295 -6.25 -11.11 17.63
N THR A 296 -7.01 -10.18 18.19
CA THR A 296 -8.24 -9.65 17.58
C THR A 296 -8.11 -8.16 17.32
N VAL A 297 -8.39 -7.76 16.09
CA VAL A 297 -8.60 -6.36 15.69
C VAL A 297 -10.07 -6.05 15.93
N THR A 298 -10.36 -5.03 16.73
CA THR A 298 -11.70 -4.49 16.96
C THR A 298 -11.77 -3.08 16.39
N ILE A 299 -12.75 -2.81 15.55
CA ILE A 299 -13.07 -1.48 15.02
C ILE A 299 -14.38 -1.04 15.67
N ASP A 300 -14.35 0.06 16.40
CA ASP A 300 -15.45 0.54 17.24
C ASP A 300 -15.92 1.98 16.90
N ALA A 301 -15.20 2.67 16.02
CA ALA A 301 -15.61 3.98 15.53
C ALA A 301 -15.28 4.17 14.05
N ILE A 302 -16.05 5.02 13.38
CA ILE A 302 -15.93 5.36 11.97
C ILE A 302 -16.08 6.86 11.76
N GLU A 303 -15.27 7.44 10.88
CA GLU A 303 -15.21 8.88 10.64
C GLU A 303 -14.99 9.17 9.16
N SER A 304 -15.57 10.27 8.66
CA SER A 304 -15.22 10.79 7.34
C SER A 304 -13.72 11.14 7.27
N GLU A 305 -13.11 10.97 6.10
CA GLU A 305 -11.72 11.44 5.90
C GLU A 305 -11.57 12.97 6.03
N ASP A 306 -12.66 13.73 6.02
CA ASP A 306 -12.62 15.18 6.21
C ASP A 306 -12.31 15.57 7.67
N THR A 307 -12.64 14.72 8.63
CA THR A 307 -12.44 14.95 10.07
C THR A 307 -11.42 14.01 10.70
N SER A 308 -11.16 12.87 10.06
CA SER A 308 -10.24 11.85 10.55
C SER A 308 -8.77 12.15 10.19
N PRO A 309 -7.81 11.87 11.06
CA PRO A 309 -6.38 11.97 10.74
C PRO A 309 -5.94 10.98 9.66
N VAL A 310 -6.77 9.99 9.34
CA VAL A 310 -6.45 8.91 8.38
C VAL A 310 -6.13 9.44 6.98
N ARG A 311 -6.68 10.59 6.63
CA ARG A 311 -6.43 11.24 5.33
C ARG A 311 -4.94 11.50 5.12
N ASP A 312 -4.26 11.92 6.17
CA ASP A 312 -2.84 12.32 6.13
C ASP A 312 -1.89 11.20 6.58
N ILE A 313 -2.40 9.98 6.80
CA ILE A 313 -1.58 8.80 7.09
C ILE A 313 -1.16 8.12 5.77
N ASN A 314 0.14 7.90 5.61
CA ASN A 314 0.70 7.03 4.59
C ASN A 314 0.79 5.60 5.14
N PHE A 315 -0.07 4.68 4.66
CA PHE A 315 -0.07 3.27 5.07
C PHE A 315 1.02 2.45 4.34
N ASP A 316 2.25 2.93 4.39
CA ASP A 316 3.41 2.25 3.82
C ASP A 316 3.65 0.91 4.53
N PRO A 317 3.50 -0.24 3.85
CA PRO A 317 3.61 -1.55 4.48
C PRO A 317 5.05 -1.94 4.88
N THR A 318 6.04 -1.12 4.53
CA THR A 318 7.43 -1.33 4.95
C THR A 318 7.76 -0.68 6.30
N ILE A 319 6.83 0.11 6.85
CA ILE A 319 6.94 0.62 8.21
C ILE A 319 6.44 -0.47 9.17
N VAL A 320 7.38 -1.17 9.76
CA VAL A 320 7.16 -2.33 10.63
C VAL A 320 7.98 -2.18 11.92
N PRO A 321 7.49 -2.71 13.05
CA PRO A 321 8.20 -2.65 14.34
C PRO A 321 9.41 -3.59 14.38
N ASP A 322 10.30 -3.39 15.35
CA ASP A 322 11.38 -4.35 15.63
C ASP A 322 10.81 -5.74 15.94
N GLY A 323 11.34 -6.76 15.30
CA GLY A 323 10.79 -8.12 15.30
C GLY A 323 9.93 -8.44 14.07
N ILE A 324 9.70 -7.49 13.18
CA ILE A 324 9.17 -7.72 11.83
C ILE A 324 10.15 -7.12 10.82
N SER A 325 10.40 -7.80 9.72
CA SER A 325 11.18 -7.27 8.61
C SER A 325 10.54 -7.59 7.26
N VAL A 326 10.81 -6.74 6.28
CA VAL A 326 10.35 -6.95 4.90
C VAL A 326 11.04 -8.15 4.28
N SER A 327 10.38 -8.81 3.32
CA SER A 327 10.99 -9.86 2.52
C SER A 327 11.65 -9.30 1.26
N ASP A 328 12.10 -10.20 0.41
CA ASP A 328 12.64 -9.93 -0.93
C ASP A 328 11.54 -9.73 -2.00
N ASP A 329 10.27 -9.59 -1.62
CA ASP A 329 9.17 -9.33 -2.53
C ASP A 329 9.34 -7.95 -3.22
N PRO A 330 9.53 -7.90 -4.54
CA PRO A 330 9.75 -6.64 -5.25
C PRO A 330 8.55 -5.69 -5.21
N LEU A 331 7.36 -6.21 -4.90
CA LEU A 331 6.17 -5.38 -4.73
C LEU A 331 6.23 -4.55 -3.44
N LEU A 332 6.92 -4.98 -2.38
CA LEU A 332 7.00 -4.22 -1.13
C LEU A 332 7.72 -2.88 -1.33
N SER A 333 8.91 -2.89 -1.93
CA SER A 333 9.65 -1.66 -2.22
C SER A 333 8.91 -0.76 -3.20
N ALA A 334 8.27 -1.34 -4.22
CA ALA A 334 7.47 -0.58 -5.17
C ALA A 334 6.21 0.03 -4.54
N ARG A 335 5.56 -0.67 -3.59
CA ARG A 335 4.43 -0.14 -2.81
C ARG A 335 4.88 1.05 -1.97
N ALA A 336 5.95 0.92 -1.19
CA ALA A 336 6.51 2.01 -0.38
C ALA A 336 6.78 3.26 -1.23
N ALA A 337 7.47 3.09 -2.35
CA ALA A 337 7.81 4.17 -3.26
C ALA A 337 6.58 4.83 -3.93
N ALA A 338 5.60 4.04 -4.37
CA ALA A 338 4.36 4.54 -4.97
C ALA A 338 3.48 5.26 -3.92
N TYR A 339 3.39 4.73 -2.70
CA TYR A 339 2.66 5.34 -1.59
C TYR A 339 3.26 6.69 -1.20
N SER A 340 4.60 6.76 -1.05
CA SER A 340 5.32 8.00 -0.79
C SER A 340 5.09 9.03 -1.91
N LYS A 341 5.20 8.62 -3.17
CA LYS A 341 4.99 9.51 -4.32
C LYS A 341 3.55 10.03 -4.40
N SER A 342 2.56 9.16 -4.20
CA SER A 342 1.15 9.53 -4.17
C SER A 342 0.84 10.47 -2.99
N PHE A 343 1.43 10.20 -1.82
CA PHE A 343 1.29 11.04 -0.63
C PHE A 343 1.86 12.45 -0.88
N THR A 344 3.10 12.56 -1.37
CA THR A 344 3.75 13.86 -1.65
C THR A 344 2.96 14.69 -2.67
N ARG A 345 2.36 14.05 -3.70
CA ARG A 345 1.50 14.79 -4.64
C ARG A 345 0.27 15.37 -3.94
N ARG A 346 -0.44 14.55 -3.15
CA ARG A 346 -1.64 14.93 -2.41
C ARG A 346 -1.42 16.07 -1.43
N GLU A 347 -0.27 16.09 -0.77
CA GLU A 347 0.09 17.12 0.20
C GLU A 347 0.15 18.53 -0.43
N GLY A 348 0.57 18.62 -1.70
CA GLY A 348 0.64 19.86 -2.47
C GLY A 348 -0.67 20.26 -3.16
N GLU A 349 -1.73 19.47 -3.04
CA GLU A 349 -2.99 19.66 -3.76
C GLU A 349 -4.08 20.23 -2.85
N LYS A 350 -5.12 20.82 -3.50
CA LYS A 350 -6.32 21.25 -2.78
C LYS A 350 -6.98 20.04 -2.13
N LYS A 351 -7.28 20.11 -0.83
CA LYS A 351 -8.06 19.08 -0.14
C LYS A 351 -9.52 19.17 -0.58
N THR A 352 -9.89 18.30 -1.52
CA THR A 352 -11.29 18.12 -1.95
C THR A 352 -12.06 17.37 -0.86
N PRO A 353 -13.34 17.70 -0.58
CA PRO A 353 -14.16 16.95 0.38
C PRO A 353 -14.20 15.46 0.08
N SER A 354 -14.23 14.65 1.13
CA SER A 354 -14.30 13.19 1.03
C SER A 354 -15.52 12.73 0.24
N ALA A 355 -15.36 11.63 -0.49
CA ALA A 355 -16.48 10.99 -1.19
C ALA A 355 -17.52 10.38 -0.24
N VAL A 356 -17.10 10.04 0.99
CA VAL A 356 -18.00 9.66 2.11
C VAL A 356 -17.98 10.83 3.09
N SER A 357 -19.02 11.63 3.05
CA SER A 357 -19.09 12.90 3.79
C SER A 357 -19.28 12.68 5.30
N THR A 358 -18.98 13.73 6.07
CA THR A 358 -19.26 13.73 7.53
C THR A 358 -20.75 13.53 7.82
N ALA A 359 -21.63 14.09 6.99
CA ALA A 359 -23.08 13.93 7.16
C ALA A 359 -23.56 12.48 6.91
N GLU A 360 -22.91 11.76 6.00
CA GLU A 360 -23.20 10.33 5.77
C GLU A 360 -22.74 9.47 6.94
N VAL A 361 -21.57 9.76 7.51
CA VAL A 361 -21.03 9.00 8.64
C VAL A 361 -21.81 9.24 9.94
N GLN A 362 -22.50 10.37 10.07
CA GLN A 362 -23.28 10.73 11.28
C GLN A 362 -24.74 10.25 11.24
N LYS A 363 -25.19 9.64 10.15
CA LYS A 363 -26.53 9.05 10.06
C LYS A 363 -26.65 7.77 10.87
#